data_dd646503f9158014a8bacefc642ba2b2
#
_entry.id   dd646503f9158014a8bacefc642ba2b2
#
_cell.length_a   1.000
_cell.length_b   1.000
_cell.length_c   1.000
_cell.angle_alpha   90.00
_cell.angle_beta   90.00
_cell.angle_gamma   90.00
#
_symmetry.space_group_name_H-M   'P 1'
#
loop_
_entity.id
_entity.type
_entity.pdbx_description
1 polymer ?
#
loop_
_entity_poly.entity_id
_entity_poly.type
_entity_poly.pdbx_seq_one_letter_code
_entity_poly.pdbx_strand_id
1 'polypeptide(L)'
;AQEKGCELIAVVIGKDIEGVAKDAICYGADSAIIVDGPEYEYYTTDAFAKALVALVEKYKPETLMIGATNNGRDLGPRVSCRLKTGLTADCTAIAIDEETGNVAWTRPTFGGNLMATIMCPENRPQMGTVRPAVFKKGAYDEAKTGEIVKEEITVAADEIRTTLIERVKEVAESINLEEAEIIVSGGRGVGSQENFQLLQDLADVL
;
A
#
# COMPACT_ATOMS: atom_id res chain seq x y z
N ALA A 1 -10.94 4.01 -9.60
CA ALA A 1 -12.36 4.10 -9.26
C ALA A 1 -13.09 4.98 -10.29
N GLN A 2 -12.68 6.23 -10.50
CA GLN A 2 -13.35 7.13 -11.45
C GLN A 2 -13.49 6.54 -12.85
N GLU A 3 -12.45 5.95 -13.43
CA GLU A 3 -12.50 5.31 -14.75
C GLU A 3 -13.46 4.11 -14.80
N LYS A 4 -13.61 3.39 -13.70
CA LYS A 4 -14.56 2.27 -13.59
C LYS A 4 -15.98 2.72 -13.19
N GLY A 5 -16.18 3.97 -12.80
CA GLY A 5 -17.44 4.45 -12.26
C GLY A 5 -17.87 3.74 -10.97
N CYS A 6 -16.91 3.33 -10.14
CA CYS A 6 -17.15 2.64 -8.87
C CYS A 6 -16.66 3.46 -7.69
N GLU A 7 -17.17 3.13 -6.51
CA GLU A 7 -16.78 3.75 -5.24
C GLU A 7 -15.34 3.37 -4.86
N LEU A 8 -14.60 4.31 -4.26
CA LEU A 8 -13.30 4.11 -3.66
C LEU A 8 -13.43 4.07 -2.14
N ILE A 9 -13.28 2.88 -1.58
CA ILE A 9 -13.36 2.66 -0.14
C ILE A 9 -11.97 2.50 0.43
N ALA A 10 -11.59 3.34 1.39
CA ALA A 10 -10.36 3.15 2.16
C ALA A 10 -10.59 2.16 3.29
N VAL A 11 -9.69 1.20 3.45
CA VAL A 11 -9.70 0.26 4.59
C VAL A 11 -8.53 0.60 5.49
N VAL A 12 -8.81 0.88 6.76
CA VAL A 12 -7.80 1.17 7.77
C VAL A 12 -7.95 0.18 8.93
N ILE A 13 -6.86 -0.52 9.25
CA ILE A 13 -6.80 -1.51 10.33
C ILE A 13 -5.70 -1.08 11.30
N GLY A 14 -6.02 -0.91 12.58
CA GLY A 14 -5.04 -0.46 13.56
C GLY A 14 -5.66 -0.17 14.91
N LYS A 15 -4.99 0.65 15.72
CA LYS A 15 -5.48 1.16 16.98
C LYS A 15 -5.50 2.68 16.96
N ASP A 16 -6.59 3.28 17.43
CA ASP A 16 -6.79 4.74 17.46
C ASP A 16 -6.66 5.41 16.07
N ILE A 17 -7.28 4.82 15.04
CA ILE A 17 -7.04 5.11 13.61
C ILE A 17 -8.10 5.99 12.95
N GLU A 18 -9.05 6.54 13.69
CA GLU A 18 -10.14 7.36 13.13
C GLU A 18 -9.63 8.57 12.34
N GLY A 19 -8.53 9.20 12.83
CA GLY A 19 -7.88 10.31 12.12
C GLY A 19 -7.32 9.90 10.75
N VAL A 20 -6.73 8.71 10.66
CA VAL A 20 -6.19 8.17 9.40
C VAL A 20 -7.30 7.91 8.38
N ALA A 21 -8.46 7.41 8.83
CA ALA A 21 -9.62 7.19 7.97
C ALA A 21 -10.16 8.52 7.41
N LYS A 22 -10.21 9.56 8.24
CA LYS A 22 -10.59 10.91 7.81
C LYS A 22 -9.62 11.46 6.77
N ASP A 23 -8.32 11.33 6.99
CA ASP A 23 -7.31 11.74 6.03
C ASP A 23 -7.46 11.02 4.70
N ALA A 24 -7.75 9.71 4.70
CA ALA A 24 -7.98 8.96 3.48
C ALA A 24 -9.15 9.53 2.66
N ILE A 25 -10.23 9.96 3.31
CA ILE A 25 -11.36 10.63 2.66
C ILE A 25 -10.92 11.98 2.09
N CYS A 26 -10.18 12.79 2.85
CA CYS A 26 -9.65 14.07 2.37
C CYS A 26 -8.71 13.91 1.18
N TYR A 27 -8.02 12.79 1.03
CA TYR A 27 -7.19 12.45 -0.14
C TYR A 27 -7.95 11.80 -1.29
N GLY A 28 -9.25 11.60 -1.18
CA GLY A 28 -10.05 11.21 -2.33
C GLY A 28 -10.88 9.95 -2.17
N ALA A 29 -10.80 9.21 -1.06
CA ALA A 29 -11.71 8.10 -0.83
C ALA A 29 -13.16 8.62 -0.68
N ASP A 30 -14.14 7.83 -1.13
CA ASP A 30 -15.55 8.18 -1.02
C ASP A 30 -16.09 7.83 0.36
N SER A 31 -15.58 6.74 0.93
CA SER A 31 -15.88 6.29 2.28
C SER A 31 -14.68 5.57 2.89
N ALA A 32 -14.72 5.29 4.18
CA ALA A 32 -13.69 4.53 4.87
C ALA A 32 -14.31 3.45 5.76
N ILE A 33 -13.66 2.30 5.82
CA ILE A 33 -13.97 1.22 6.76
C ILE A 33 -12.81 1.12 7.74
N ILE A 34 -13.11 1.18 9.04
CA ILE A 34 -12.10 1.03 10.07
C ILE A 34 -12.33 -0.24 10.89
N VAL A 35 -11.24 -0.95 11.16
CA VAL A 35 -11.17 -2.03 12.14
C VAL A 35 -10.21 -1.58 13.22
N ASP A 36 -10.75 -1.16 14.36
CA ASP A 36 -10.00 -0.57 15.46
C ASP A 36 -10.01 -1.51 16.67
N GLY A 37 -8.84 -1.87 17.15
CA GLY A 37 -8.72 -2.76 18.31
C GLY A 37 -7.30 -2.89 18.83
N PRO A 38 -7.12 -3.28 20.11
CA PRO A 38 -5.80 -3.45 20.70
C PRO A 38 -4.96 -4.54 20.01
N GLU A 39 -5.57 -5.56 19.43
CA GLU A 39 -4.93 -6.63 18.67
C GLU A 39 -4.28 -6.14 17.37
N TYR A 40 -4.64 -4.95 16.92
CA TYR A 40 -4.14 -4.31 15.71
C TYR A 40 -3.12 -3.19 15.99
N GLU A 41 -2.73 -2.97 17.26
CA GLU A 41 -1.73 -1.96 17.64
C GLU A 41 -0.40 -2.18 16.90
N TYR A 42 -0.01 -3.45 16.77
CA TYR A 42 1.17 -3.86 16.02
C TYR A 42 0.78 -4.80 14.90
N TYR A 43 1.45 -4.64 13.75
CA TYR A 43 1.21 -5.51 12.63
C TYR A 43 1.58 -6.97 12.95
N THR A 44 0.61 -7.84 12.77
CA THR A 44 0.80 -9.29 12.67
C THR A 44 0.05 -9.80 11.46
N THR A 45 0.68 -10.67 10.67
CA THR A 45 0.05 -11.23 9.46
C THR A 45 -1.27 -11.91 9.76
N ASP A 46 -1.35 -12.65 10.86
CA ASP A 46 -2.55 -13.43 11.19
C ASP A 46 -3.75 -12.53 11.51
N ALA A 47 -3.57 -11.49 12.35
CA ALA A 47 -4.66 -10.59 12.73
C ALA A 47 -5.14 -9.76 11.52
N PHE A 48 -4.20 -9.10 10.83
CA PHE A 48 -4.54 -8.24 9.70
C PHE A 48 -5.13 -9.02 8.52
N ALA A 49 -4.63 -10.23 8.26
CA ALA A 49 -5.22 -11.08 7.21
C ALA A 49 -6.63 -11.56 7.57
N LYS A 50 -6.90 -11.89 8.84
CA LYS A 50 -8.25 -12.25 9.30
C LYS A 50 -9.21 -11.08 9.09
N ALA A 51 -8.83 -9.89 9.55
CA ALA A 51 -9.64 -8.69 9.41
C ALA A 51 -9.94 -8.38 7.93
N LEU A 52 -8.91 -8.32 7.09
CA LEU A 52 -9.07 -7.97 5.69
C LEU A 52 -9.88 -9.01 4.91
N VAL A 53 -9.68 -10.29 5.17
CA VAL A 53 -10.49 -11.37 4.56
C VAL A 53 -11.96 -11.23 4.95
N ALA A 54 -12.27 -11.01 6.23
CA ALA A 54 -13.66 -10.84 6.69
C ALA A 54 -14.33 -9.62 6.02
N LEU A 55 -13.60 -8.51 5.86
CA LEU A 55 -14.12 -7.34 5.14
C LEU A 55 -14.39 -7.67 3.67
N VAL A 56 -13.45 -8.35 2.99
CA VAL A 56 -13.63 -8.73 1.59
C VAL A 56 -14.82 -9.67 1.40
N GLU A 57 -15.01 -10.64 2.29
CA GLU A 57 -16.15 -11.55 2.25
C GLU A 57 -17.49 -10.82 2.48
N LYS A 58 -17.49 -9.79 3.33
CA LYS A 58 -18.67 -8.98 3.63
C LYS A 58 -19.03 -8.01 2.50
N TYR A 59 -18.05 -7.22 2.05
CA TYR A 59 -18.25 -6.13 1.10
C TYR A 59 -18.08 -6.53 -0.36
N LYS A 60 -17.43 -7.67 -0.63
CA LYS A 60 -17.22 -8.26 -1.96
C LYS A 60 -16.70 -7.25 -2.99
N PRO A 61 -15.57 -6.55 -2.71
CA PRO A 61 -15.03 -5.59 -3.63
C PRO A 61 -14.60 -6.27 -4.93
N GLU A 62 -14.72 -5.57 -6.04
CA GLU A 62 -14.22 -6.08 -7.32
C GLU A 62 -12.68 -6.07 -7.37
N THR A 63 -12.09 -5.06 -6.75
CA THR A 63 -10.65 -4.84 -6.77
C THR A 63 -10.14 -4.52 -5.36
N LEU A 64 -9.00 -5.08 -4.97
CA LEU A 64 -8.31 -4.79 -3.71
C LEU A 64 -6.88 -4.36 -4.00
N MET A 65 -6.56 -3.12 -3.64
CA MET A 65 -5.21 -2.55 -3.74
C MET A 65 -4.56 -2.48 -2.37
N ILE A 66 -3.30 -2.88 -2.28
CA ILE A 66 -2.50 -2.83 -1.05
C ILE A 66 -1.19 -2.11 -1.37
N GLY A 67 -0.72 -1.21 -0.52
CA GLY A 67 0.61 -0.61 -0.68
C GLY A 67 1.71 -1.68 -0.57
N ALA A 68 2.67 -1.70 -1.50
CA ALA A 68 3.79 -2.66 -1.48
C ALA A 68 4.87 -2.28 -0.45
N THR A 69 4.47 -1.83 0.73
CA THR A 69 5.32 -1.71 1.91
C THR A 69 5.74 -3.08 2.41
N ASN A 70 6.66 -3.18 3.36
CA ASN A 70 7.07 -4.46 3.95
C ASN A 70 5.86 -5.24 4.50
N ASN A 71 4.96 -4.56 5.21
CA ASN A 71 3.73 -5.18 5.72
C ASN A 71 2.77 -5.59 4.59
N GLY A 72 2.61 -4.74 3.57
CA GLY A 72 1.71 -5.04 2.46
C GLY A 72 2.19 -6.19 1.57
N ARG A 73 3.51 -6.34 1.42
CA ARG A 73 4.14 -7.46 0.70
C ARG A 73 3.98 -8.80 1.45
N ASP A 74 3.86 -8.76 2.76
CA ASP A 74 3.56 -9.91 3.59
C ASP A 74 2.05 -10.21 3.63
N LEU A 75 1.22 -9.18 3.81
CA LEU A 75 -0.23 -9.31 3.94
C LEU A 75 -0.91 -9.74 2.64
N GLY A 76 -0.56 -9.12 1.51
CA GLY A 76 -1.22 -9.35 0.22
C GLY A 76 -1.26 -10.82 -0.20
N PRO A 77 -0.13 -11.55 -0.24
CA PRO A 77 -0.11 -12.97 -0.59
C PRO A 77 -0.91 -13.83 0.38
N ARG A 78 -0.91 -13.50 1.67
CA ARG A 78 -1.69 -14.24 2.68
C ARG A 78 -3.20 -14.09 2.43
N VAL A 79 -3.65 -12.86 2.14
CA VAL A 79 -5.05 -12.56 1.86
C VAL A 79 -5.49 -13.20 0.55
N SER A 80 -4.72 -13.07 -0.53
CA SER A 80 -5.05 -13.65 -1.83
C SER A 80 -5.18 -15.17 -1.77
N CYS A 81 -4.29 -15.83 -1.03
CA CYS A 81 -4.35 -17.28 -0.81
C CYS A 81 -5.63 -17.70 -0.08
N ARG A 82 -6.04 -16.98 0.97
CA ARG A 82 -7.27 -17.26 1.71
C ARG A 82 -8.53 -17.04 0.88
N LEU A 83 -8.52 -16.01 0.04
CA LEU A 83 -9.62 -15.68 -0.86
C LEU A 83 -9.60 -16.52 -2.16
N LYS A 84 -8.56 -17.34 -2.37
CA LYS A 84 -8.35 -18.16 -3.57
C LYS A 84 -8.38 -17.34 -4.86
N THR A 85 -7.75 -16.17 -4.84
CA THR A 85 -7.63 -15.27 -5.99
C THR A 85 -6.17 -14.98 -6.34
N GLY A 86 -5.93 -14.42 -7.54
CA GLY A 86 -4.61 -14.00 -7.98
C GLY A 86 -4.17 -12.69 -7.33
N LEU A 87 -2.84 -12.50 -7.20
CA LEU A 87 -2.21 -11.25 -6.75
C LEU A 87 -1.06 -10.89 -7.67
N THR A 88 -1.06 -9.66 -8.19
CA THR A 88 0.11 -9.10 -8.86
C THR A 88 0.87 -8.21 -7.89
N ALA A 89 2.13 -8.53 -7.64
CA ALA A 89 2.93 -7.84 -6.63
C ALA A 89 3.81 -6.74 -7.23
N ASP A 90 3.99 -5.63 -6.46
CA ASP A 90 4.93 -4.55 -6.76
C ASP A 90 4.65 -3.84 -8.09
N CYS A 91 3.38 -3.53 -8.33
CA CYS A 91 2.92 -2.89 -9.55
C CYS A 91 3.38 -1.44 -9.63
N THR A 92 3.75 -1.01 -10.84
CA THR A 92 4.17 0.36 -11.16
C THR A 92 3.22 1.07 -12.12
N ALA A 93 2.29 0.33 -12.74
CA ALA A 93 1.20 0.90 -13.51
C ALA A 93 -0.07 0.06 -13.36
N ILE A 94 -1.21 0.71 -13.50
CA ILE A 94 -2.54 0.12 -13.44
C ILE A 94 -3.36 0.73 -14.57
N ALA A 95 -4.05 -0.11 -15.31
CA ALA A 95 -5.00 0.32 -16.34
C ALA A 95 -6.28 -0.52 -16.26
N ILE A 96 -7.31 -0.08 -16.92
CA ILE A 96 -8.53 -0.86 -17.14
C ILE A 96 -8.47 -1.39 -18.57
N ASP A 97 -8.60 -2.69 -18.70
CA ASP A 97 -8.72 -3.33 -20.01
C ASP A 97 -10.08 -2.98 -20.63
N GLU A 98 -10.07 -2.34 -21.78
CA GLU A 98 -11.28 -1.80 -22.42
C GLU A 98 -12.25 -2.87 -22.88
N GLU A 99 -11.76 -4.08 -23.23
CA GLU A 99 -12.59 -5.16 -23.72
C GLU A 99 -13.32 -5.91 -22.60
N THR A 100 -12.60 -6.15 -21.50
CA THR A 100 -13.11 -7.01 -20.41
C THR A 100 -13.49 -6.23 -19.15
N GLY A 101 -13.09 -4.97 -19.02
CA GLY A 101 -13.24 -4.16 -17.80
C GLY A 101 -12.38 -4.64 -16.63
N ASN A 102 -11.50 -5.62 -16.84
CA ASN A 102 -10.60 -6.10 -15.80
C ASN A 102 -9.46 -5.11 -15.54
N VAL A 103 -8.88 -5.21 -14.35
CA VAL A 103 -7.71 -4.42 -13.99
C VAL A 103 -6.45 -5.08 -14.55
N ALA A 104 -5.73 -4.34 -15.38
CA ALA A 104 -4.44 -4.70 -15.93
C ALA A 104 -3.32 -4.16 -15.00
N TRP A 105 -2.65 -5.05 -14.32
CA TRP A 105 -1.58 -4.75 -13.37
C TRP A 105 -0.23 -4.88 -14.03
N THR A 106 0.53 -3.81 -14.15
CA THR A 106 1.85 -3.83 -14.77
C THR A 106 2.95 -3.71 -13.72
N ARG A 107 3.92 -4.61 -13.82
CA ARG A 107 5.08 -4.65 -12.92
C ARG A 107 6.38 -4.86 -13.69
N PRO A 108 7.53 -4.32 -13.20
CA PRO A 108 8.83 -4.68 -13.73
C PRO A 108 9.22 -6.11 -13.32
N THR A 109 9.92 -6.79 -14.21
CA THR A 109 10.48 -8.12 -14.03
C THR A 109 11.93 -8.14 -14.49
N PHE A 110 12.69 -9.18 -14.09
CA PHE A 110 14.10 -9.34 -14.47
C PHE A 110 14.96 -8.08 -14.28
N GLY A 111 14.87 -7.47 -13.08
CA GLY A 111 15.64 -6.27 -12.77
C GLY A 111 15.16 -5.01 -13.51
N GLY A 112 13.92 -5.01 -14.02
CA GLY A 112 13.33 -3.86 -14.72
C GLY A 112 13.53 -3.89 -16.25
N ASN A 113 14.19 -4.91 -16.80
CA ASN A 113 14.41 -5.03 -18.23
C ASN A 113 13.14 -5.38 -19.01
N LEU A 114 12.17 -5.98 -18.34
CA LEU A 114 10.88 -6.33 -18.94
C LEU A 114 9.74 -5.83 -18.05
N MET A 115 8.63 -5.48 -18.70
CA MET A 115 7.37 -5.14 -18.02
C MET A 115 6.37 -6.26 -18.29
N ALA A 116 5.78 -6.80 -17.23
CA ALA A 116 4.72 -7.79 -17.31
C ALA A 116 3.38 -7.15 -16.94
N THR A 117 2.39 -7.27 -17.82
CA THR A 117 1.00 -6.88 -17.53
C THR A 117 0.18 -8.14 -17.26
N ILE A 118 -0.45 -8.19 -16.11
CA ILE A 118 -1.12 -9.38 -15.58
C ILE A 118 -2.56 -9.00 -15.23
N MET A 119 -3.50 -9.88 -15.56
CA MET A 119 -4.91 -9.74 -15.21
C MET A 119 -5.41 -10.99 -14.47
N CYS A 120 -6.45 -10.83 -13.67
CA CYS A 120 -7.14 -11.93 -13.00
C CYS A 120 -8.62 -11.93 -13.44
N PRO A 121 -8.96 -12.56 -14.59
CA PRO A 121 -10.30 -12.41 -15.18
C PRO A 121 -11.39 -13.18 -14.44
N GLU A 122 -11.07 -14.32 -13.81
CA GLU A 122 -12.07 -15.26 -13.29
C GLU A 122 -12.35 -15.08 -11.79
N ASN A 123 -11.36 -14.67 -11.01
CA ASN A 123 -11.52 -14.59 -9.55
C ASN A 123 -11.66 -13.14 -9.06
N ARG A 124 -12.31 -12.98 -7.91
CA ARG A 124 -12.52 -11.70 -7.23
C ARG A 124 -12.09 -11.80 -5.75
N PRO A 125 -11.61 -10.71 -5.17
CA PRO A 125 -11.26 -9.46 -5.85
C PRO A 125 -10.04 -9.62 -6.77
N GLN A 126 -9.90 -8.74 -7.77
CA GLN A 126 -8.65 -8.58 -8.51
C GLN A 126 -7.65 -7.87 -7.60
N MET A 127 -6.54 -8.52 -7.27
CA MET A 127 -5.62 -7.99 -6.27
C MET A 127 -4.28 -7.56 -6.84
N GLY A 128 -3.77 -6.43 -6.33
CA GLY A 128 -2.42 -5.98 -6.60
C GLY A 128 -1.79 -5.27 -5.40
N THR A 129 -0.48 -5.45 -5.22
CA THR A 129 0.29 -4.54 -4.37
C THR A 129 0.94 -3.49 -5.24
N VAL A 130 0.88 -2.23 -4.81
CA VAL A 130 1.32 -1.07 -5.57
C VAL A 130 2.57 -0.47 -4.93
N ARG A 131 3.61 -0.28 -5.72
CA ARG A 131 4.88 0.29 -5.24
C ARG A 131 4.64 1.70 -4.70
N PRO A 132 5.17 2.05 -3.51
CA PRO A 132 5.09 3.40 -2.96
C PRO A 132 5.69 4.44 -3.91
N ALA A 133 5.19 5.67 -3.86
CA ALA A 133 5.65 6.83 -4.63
C ALA A 133 5.58 6.72 -6.17
N VAL A 134 4.99 5.66 -6.73
CA VAL A 134 4.80 5.52 -8.19
C VAL A 134 3.67 6.39 -8.70
N PHE A 135 2.61 6.52 -7.91
CA PHE A 135 1.49 7.40 -8.24
C PHE A 135 1.57 8.69 -7.43
N LYS A 136 1.27 9.81 -8.07
CA LYS A 136 1.20 11.10 -7.38
C LYS A 136 0.07 11.06 -6.35
N LYS A 137 0.34 11.58 -5.16
CA LYS A 137 -0.65 11.77 -4.13
C LYS A 137 -1.72 12.73 -4.61
N GLY A 138 -2.98 12.43 -4.37
CA GLY A 138 -4.08 13.34 -4.68
C GLY A 138 -3.99 14.64 -3.88
N ALA A 139 -4.66 15.68 -4.36
CA ALA A 139 -4.80 16.92 -3.60
C ALA A 139 -5.58 16.65 -2.30
N TYR A 140 -5.10 17.23 -1.20
CA TYR A 140 -5.81 17.18 0.08
C TYR A 140 -6.95 18.19 0.07
N ASP A 141 -8.17 17.71 0.32
CA ASP A 141 -9.36 18.55 0.43
C ASP A 141 -9.98 18.33 1.82
N GLU A 142 -9.75 19.28 2.72
CA GLU A 142 -10.27 19.26 4.08
C GLU A 142 -11.81 19.33 4.14
N ALA A 143 -12.44 19.88 3.09
CA ALA A 143 -13.90 20.00 3.00
C ALA A 143 -14.56 18.68 2.55
N LYS A 144 -13.78 17.73 2.03
CA LYS A 144 -14.33 16.45 1.58
C LYS A 144 -14.83 15.64 2.78
N THR A 145 -16.07 15.17 2.68
CA THR A 145 -16.73 14.34 3.68
C THR A 145 -17.08 12.99 3.08
N GLY A 146 -17.08 11.96 3.90
CA GLY A 146 -17.48 10.60 3.54
C GLY A 146 -17.90 9.82 4.79
N GLU A 147 -18.57 8.72 4.58
CA GLU A 147 -18.97 7.84 5.66
C GLU A 147 -17.76 7.08 6.22
N ILE A 148 -17.65 6.99 7.55
CA ILE A 148 -16.70 6.11 8.23
C ILE A 148 -17.48 5.00 8.92
N VAL A 149 -17.33 3.78 8.40
CA VAL A 149 -17.98 2.58 8.94
C VAL A 149 -17.02 1.89 9.89
N LYS A 150 -17.46 1.64 11.12
CA LYS A 150 -16.69 0.86 12.10
C LYS A 150 -17.11 -0.60 12.04
N GLU A 151 -16.13 -1.48 11.81
CA GLU A 151 -16.33 -2.92 11.81
C GLU A 151 -15.62 -3.56 13.00
N GLU A 152 -16.35 -4.36 13.75
CA GLU A 152 -15.82 -5.10 14.88
C GLU A 152 -15.38 -6.50 14.42
N ILE A 153 -14.09 -6.71 14.27
CA ILE A 153 -13.52 -8.00 13.90
C ILE A 153 -12.50 -8.37 14.97
N THR A 154 -12.91 -9.23 15.88
CA THR A 154 -12.05 -9.69 16.97
C THR A 154 -11.18 -10.85 16.53
N VAL A 155 -9.94 -10.87 17.01
CA VAL A 155 -8.99 -11.96 16.80
C VAL A 155 -8.63 -12.54 18.15
N ALA A 156 -8.90 -13.83 18.33
CA ALA A 156 -8.54 -14.50 19.57
C ALA A 156 -7.02 -14.62 19.69
N ALA A 157 -6.50 -14.60 20.93
CA ALA A 157 -5.06 -14.62 21.16
C ALA A 157 -4.38 -15.88 20.62
N ASP A 158 -5.07 -17.01 20.57
CA ASP A 158 -4.60 -18.29 20.02
C ASP A 158 -4.58 -18.32 18.48
N GLU A 159 -5.24 -17.39 17.82
CA GLU A 159 -5.21 -17.22 16.37
C GLU A 159 -3.97 -16.44 15.90
N ILE A 160 -3.29 -15.72 16.80
CA ILE A 160 -2.06 -14.97 16.52
C ILE A 160 -0.87 -15.82 16.92
N ARG A 161 -0.16 -16.37 15.93
CA ARG A 161 0.94 -17.32 16.14
C ARG A 161 2.30 -16.67 16.40
N THR A 162 2.37 -15.36 16.31
CA THR A 162 3.58 -14.57 16.53
C THR A 162 3.39 -13.60 17.66
N THR A 163 4.44 -13.40 18.46
CA THR A 163 4.44 -12.43 19.56
C THR A 163 5.51 -11.40 19.29
N LEU A 164 5.15 -10.12 19.33
CA LEU A 164 6.11 -9.03 19.27
C LEU A 164 6.89 -9.01 20.60
N ILE A 165 8.20 -9.26 20.53
CA ILE A 165 9.09 -9.26 21.70
C ILE A 165 9.61 -7.84 21.93
N GLU A 166 10.09 -7.18 20.88
CA GLU A 166 10.71 -5.86 20.97
C GLU A 166 10.57 -5.11 19.65
N ARG A 167 10.43 -3.80 19.72
CA ARG A 167 10.50 -2.89 18.60
C ARG A 167 11.67 -1.93 18.78
N VAL A 168 12.72 -2.14 18.02
CA VAL A 168 13.88 -1.24 17.99
C VAL A 168 13.62 -0.14 16.96
N LYS A 169 13.55 1.11 17.42
CA LYS A 169 13.47 2.27 16.56
C LYS A 169 14.90 2.80 16.38
N GLU A 170 15.48 2.64 15.21
CA GLU A 170 16.69 3.41 14.87
C GLU A 170 16.31 4.88 14.82
N VAL A 171 16.95 5.68 15.68
CA VAL A 171 16.92 7.14 15.58
C VAL A 171 18.00 7.49 14.57
N ALA A 172 17.75 7.22 13.30
CA ALA A 172 18.63 7.68 12.24
C ALA A 172 18.24 9.12 11.89
N GLU A 173 19.18 10.04 12.01
CA GLU A 173 19.13 11.38 11.38
C GLU A 173 19.25 11.26 9.83
N SER A 174 19.00 10.07 9.28
CA SER A 174 19.15 9.84 7.85
C SER A 174 17.91 10.30 7.09
N ILE A 175 18.15 11.11 6.08
CA ILE A 175 17.16 11.47 5.06
C ILE A 175 16.58 10.18 4.47
N ASN A 176 15.27 10.03 4.49
CA ASN A 176 14.62 8.89 3.87
C ASN A 176 14.71 9.04 2.34
N LEU A 177 15.59 8.28 1.71
CA LEU A 177 15.79 8.32 0.26
C LEU A 177 14.52 7.95 -0.53
N GLU A 178 13.62 7.15 0.05
CA GLU A 178 12.38 6.76 -0.62
C GLU A 178 11.36 7.91 -0.69
N GLU A 179 11.51 8.92 0.16
CA GLU A 179 10.64 10.11 0.23
C GLU A 179 11.25 11.33 -0.46
N ALA A 180 12.50 11.26 -0.92
CA ALA A 180 13.17 12.36 -1.58
C ALA A 180 12.59 12.60 -2.98
N GLU A 181 12.23 13.85 -3.27
CA GLU A 181 11.75 14.25 -4.62
C GLU A 181 12.88 14.25 -5.64
N ILE A 182 14.10 14.65 -5.22
CA ILE A 182 15.30 14.70 -6.06
C ILE A 182 16.44 14.02 -5.31
N ILE A 183 17.16 13.13 -5.98
CA ILE A 183 18.33 12.44 -5.44
C ILE A 183 19.53 12.75 -6.32
N VAL A 184 20.57 13.35 -5.73
CA VAL A 184 21.88 13.52 -6.36
C VAL A 184 22.80 12.43 -5.84
N SER A 185 23.32 11.60 -6.73
CA SER A 185 24.18 10.48 -6.35
C SER A 185 25.48 10.43 -7.13
N GLY A 186 26.53 9.92 -6.50
CA GLY A 186 27.83 9.70 -7.13
C GLY A 186 28.41 8.35 -6.74
N GLY A 187 29.14 7.77 -7.66
CA GLY A 187 29.83 6.50 -7.47
C GLY A 187 31.34 6.60 -7.68
N ARG A 188 31.97 5.49 -7.99
CA ARG A 188 33.42 5.37 -8.20
C ARG A 188 34.00 6.41 -9.20
N GLY A 189 33.23 6.85 -10.19
CA GLY A 189 33.64 7.83 -11.19
C GLY A 189 33.92 9.23 -10.64
N VAL A 190 33.43 9.57 -9.43
CA VAL A 190 33.73 10.82 -8.72
C VAL A 190 35.20 10.91 -8.35
N GLY A 191 35.88 9.76 -8.20
CA GLY A 191 37.33 9.64 -8.05
C GLY A 191 37.86 9.86 -6.65
N SER A 192 37.48 10.91 -5.93
CA SER A 192 37.90 11.17 -4.55
C SER A 192 36.78 11.70 -3.68
N GLN A 193 36.96 11.66 -2.37
CA GLN A 193 35.99 12.20 -1.41
C GLN A 193 35.81 13.72 -1.58
N GLU A 194 36.87 14.45 -1.91
CA GLU A 194 36.79 15.89 -2.12
C GLU A 194 35.89 16.27 -3.29
N ASN A 195 35.83 15.44 -4.32
CA ASN A 195 34.99 15.69 -5.48
C ASN A 195 33.50 15.50 -5.21
N PHE A 196 33.10 14.89 -4.08
CA PHE A 196 31.69 14.83 -3.67
C PHE A 196 31.13 16.23 -3.38
N GLN A 197 31.97 17.25 -3.18
CA GLN A 197 31.52 18.63 -3.07
C GLN A 197 30.74 19.08 -4.31
N LEU A 198 31.11 18.63 -5.52
CA LEU A 198 30.38 18.92 -6.74
C LEU A 198 28.92 18.41 -6.71
N LEU A 199 28.71 17.25 -6.06
CA LEU A 199 27.37 16.68 -5.91
C LEU A 199 26.57 17.45 -4.86
N GLN A 200 27.23 17.89 -3.78
CA GLN A 200 26.62 18.72 -2.76
C GLN A 200 26.21 20.07 -3.35
N ASP A 201 27.11 20.73 -4.08
CA ASP A 201 26.85 22.02 -4.73
C ASP A 201 25.64 21.91 -5.71
N LEU A 202 25.54 20.78 -6.42
CA LEU A 202 24.40 20.52 -7.29
C LEU A 202 23.10 20.30 -6.49
N ALA A 203 23.16 19.54 -5.39
CA ALA A 203 22.01 19.29 -4.53
C ALA A 203 21.50 20.57 -3.86
N ASP A 204 22.39 21.48 -3.53
CA ASP A 204 22.07 22.78 -2.89
C ASP A 204 21.35 23.76 -3.85
N VAL A 205 21.40 23.52 -5.16
CA VAL A 205 20.77 24.35 -6.21
C VAL A 205 19.42 23.78 -6.65
N LEU A 206 19.17 22.48 -6.42
CA LEU A 206 17.95 21.78 -6.84
C LEU A 206 16.86 21.83 -5.77
#